data_8bc90921ade39552621df42dde52c733
#
_entry.id   8bc90921ade39552621df42dde52c733
#
_cell.length_a   1.000
_cell.length_b   1.000
_cell.length_c   1.000
_cell.angle_alpha   90.00
_cell.angle_beta   90.00
_cell.angle_gamma   90.00
#
_symmetry.space_group_name_H-M   'P 1'
#
loop_
_entity.id
_entity.type
_entity.pdbx_description
1 polymer ?
#
loop_
_entity_poly.entity_id
_entity_poly.type
_entity_poly.pdbx_seq_one_letter_code
_entity_poly.pdbx_strand_id
1 'polypeptide(L)'
;TGVQTCALPICVLQKLSGVSGILAITVGVPNSLGPGELLQHYGTEEQKNHYLPRLARGQEIPCFALTSPEAGSDAGAIPDTGVVCMGEWQGQQVLGMRLTWNKRYITLAPIATVLGLAFKLSDPDRLLGGEEELGITCALIPTTTPGVEIGRRHFPLNVPFQNGPTQGKDIFVPIDYIIGGPTMAGQGWRMLVECLSVGRGITLPSNATGGLKSVAMATGAYAHIRRQFKISIGKMEGIEEPLARIAGNAYVMDAAASLITYGIMLGEKPAVLSAIVKYHCTHRGQRSIIDAMDITGG
;
A
#
# COMPACT_ATOMS: atom_id res chain seq x y z
N THR A 1 17.27 -15.61 11.58
CA THR A 1 16.90 -15.37 10.18
C THR A 1 15.96 -14.18 9.97
N GLY A 2 15.34 -13.63 11.02
CA GLY A 2 14.50 -12.41 10.94
C GLY A 2 15.26 -11.12 10.58
N VAL A 3 16.57 -11.10 10.76
CA VAL A 3 17.44 -9.94 10.47
C VAL A 3 17.54 -9.63 8.95
N GLN A 4 17.38 -10.63 8.09
CA GLN A 4 17.46 -10.43 6.63
C GLN A 4 16.17 -9.89 6.03
N THR A 5 15.03 -9.98 6.73
CA THR A 5 13.73 -9.67 6.17
C THR A 5 13.39 -8.17 6.11
N CYS A 6 13.99 -7.30 6.93
CA CYS A 6 13.70 -5.87 6.92
C CYS A 6 14.69 -5.04 6.08
N ALA A 7 15.98 -5.38 6.09
CA ALA A 7 16.99 -4.65 5.32
C ALA A 7 16.83 -4.87 3.80
N LEU A 8 16.52 -6.11 3.39
CA LEU A 8 16.37 -6.44 1.97
C LEU A 8 15.21 -5.69 1.29
N PRO A 9 13.97 -5.66 1.82
CA PRO A 9 12.88 -4.88 1.23
C PRO A 9 13.22 -3.40 1.07
N ILE A 10 13.91 -2.79 2.04
CA ILE A 10 14.30 -1.38 1.97
C ILE A 10 15.29 -1.14 0.84
N CYS A 11 16.33 -1.97 0.74
CA CYS A 11 17.31 -1.87 -0.35
C CYS A 11 16.64 -2.09 -1.72
N VAL A 12 15.73 -3.06 -1.83
CA VAL A 12 14.97 -3.32 -3.06
C VAL A 12 14.10 -2.11 -3.42
N LEU A 13 13.33 -1.58 -2.47
CA LEU A 13 12.45 -0.44 -2.70
C LEU A 13 13.22 0.83 -3.06
N GLN A 14 14.34 1.13 -2.38
CA GLN A 14 15.21 2.24 -2.74
C GLN A 14 15.77 2.09 -4.15
N LYS A 15 16.21 0.87 -4.51
CA LYS A 15 16.74 0.60 -5.85
C LYS A 15 15.66 0.75 -6.92
N LEU A 16 14.48 0.20 -6.69
CA LEU A 16 13.33 0.33 -7.61
C LEU A 16 12.92 1.79 -7.79
N SER A 17 12.83 2.56 -6.71
CA SER A 17 12.47 3.99 -6.76
C SER A 17 13.49 4.83 -7.49
N GLY A 18 14.76 4.46 -7.40
CA GLY A 18 15.84 5.11 -8.12
C GLY A 18 15.81 4.84 -9.64
N VAL A 19 15.13 3.79 -10.07
CA VAL A 19 14.99 3.42 -11.49
C VAL A 19 13.63 3.80 -12.04
N SER A 20 12.56 3.51 -11.28
CA SER A 20 11.18 3.76 -11.71
C SER A 20 10.25 3.90 -10.51
N GLY A 21 9.70 5.09 -10.32
CA GLY A 21 8.67 5.35 -9.31
C GLY A 21 7.42 4.48 -9.50
N ILE A 22 7.09 4.12 -10.74
CA ILE A 22 5.93 3.24 -11.05
C ILE A 22 6.15 1.84 -10.49
N LEU A 23 7.33 1.26 -10.69
CA LEU A 23 7.68 -0.05 -10.15
C LEU A 23 7.70 -0.01 -8.61
N ALA A 24 8.26 1.05 -8.03
CA ALA A 24 8.31 1.21 -6.59
C ALA A 24 6.90 1.31 -5.97
N ILE A 25 5.99 2.08 -6.59
CA ILE A 25 4.58 2.16 -6.17
C ILE A 25 3.91 0.80 -6.31
N THR A 26 4.08 0.13 -7.44
CA THR A 26 3.45 -1.17 -7.70
C THR A 26 3.83 -2.23 -6.67
N VAL A 27 5.10 -2.26 -6.24
CA VAL A 27 5.62 -3.25 -5.28
C VAL A 27 5.41 -2.80 -3.83
N GLY A 28 5.59 -1.52 -3.54
CA GLY A 28 5.75 -1.01 -2.18
C GLY A 28 4.48 -0.49 -1.51
N VAL A 29 3.34 -0.36 -2.21
CA VAL A 29 2.13 0.18 -1.59
C VAL A 29 1.37 -0.86 -0.75
N PRO A 30 0.64 -0.43 0.29
CA PRO A 30 -0.17 -1.33 1.11
C PRO A 30 -1.20 -2.17 0.33
N ASN A 31 -1.64 -1.70 -0.84
CA ASN A 31 -2.56 -2.45 -1.69
C ASN A 31 -1.95 -3.75 -2.23
N SER A 32 -0.66 -3.74 -2.56
CA SER A 32 0.04 -4.93 -3.06
C SER A 32 0.56 -5.83 -1.93
N LEU A 33 1.00 -5.24 -0.82
CA LEU A 33 1.55 -5.98 0.33
C LEU A 33 0.47 -6.40 1.33
N GLY A 34 -0.60 -5.58 1.49
CA GLY A 34 -1.58 -5.72 2.54
C GLY A 34 -2.21 -7.10 2.65
N PRO A 35 -2.74 -7.71 1.57
CA PRO A 35 -3.33 -9.04 1.67
C PRO A 35 -2.34 -10.11 2.15
N GLY A 36 -1.08 -10.05 1.71
CA GLY A 36 -0.03 -10.96 2.17
C GLY A 36 0.31 -10.77 3.65
N GLU A 37 0.45 -9.54 4.10
CA GLU A 37 0.69 -9.19 5.50
C GLU A 37 -0.46 -9.63 6.41
N LEU A 38 -1.70 -9.33 6.01
CA LEU A 38 -2.88 -9.75 6.76
C LEU A 38 -2.98 -11.27 6.87
N LEU A 39 -2.72 -11.99 5.77
CA LEU A 39 -2.69 -13.44 5.76
C LEU A 39 -1.61 -14.01 6.66
N GLN A 40 -0.41 -13.47 6.60
CA GLN A 40 0.72 -13.95 7.40
C GLN A 40 0.44 -13.85 8.90
N HIS A 41 -0.19 -12.75 9.34
CA HIS A 41 -0.45 -12.51 10.75
C HIS A 41 -1.76 -13.13 11.23
N TYR A 42 -2.80 -13.12 10.42
CA TYR A 42 -4.17 -13.44 10.84
C TYR A 42 -4.82 -14.58 10.06
N GLY A 43 -4.32 -14.92 8.86
CA GLY A 43 -4.92 -15.96 8.02
C GLY A 43 -4.99 -17.32 8.72
N THR A 44 -6.02 -18.09 8.38
CA THR A 44 -6.06 -19.51 8.77
C THR A 44 -4.94 -20.28 8.07
N GLU A 45 -4.57 -21.44 8.57
CA GLU A 45 -3.54 -22.26 7.92
C GLU A 45 -3.92 -22.64 6.48
N GLU A 46 -5.20 -22.85 6.21
CA GLU A 46 -5.72 -23.13 4.87
C GLU A 46 -5.52 -21.91 3.95
N GLN A 47 -5.90 -20.71 4.42
CA GLN A 47 -5.70 -19.47 3.68
C GLN A 47 -4.22 -19.20 3.42
N LYS A 48 -3.36 -19.38 4.42
CA LYS A 48 -1.90 -19.19 4.28
C LYS A 48 -1.32 -20.15 3.26
N ASN A 49 -1.64 -21.45 3.39
CA ASN A 49 -1.12 -22.49 2.51
C ASN A 49 -1.61 -22.31 1.06
N HIS A 50 -2.80 -21.78 0.87
CA HIS A 50 -3.35 -21.52 -0.46
C HIS A 50 -2.72 -20.25 -1.09
N TYR A 51 -2.78 -19.12 -0.41
CA TYR A 51 -2.46 -17.82 -0.99
C TYR A 51 -0.98 -17.45 -0.94
N LEU A 52 -0.29 -17.62 0.20
CA LEU A 52 1.06 -17.11 0.36
C LEU A 52 2.07 -17.64 -0.67
N PRO A 53 2.11 -18.97 -0.97
CA PRO A 53 3.00 -19.49 -2.01
C PRO A 53 2.65 -18.97 -3.42
N ARG A 54 1.37 -18.74 -3.70
CA ARG A 54 0.88 -18.24 -5.01
C ARG A 54 1.20 -16.77 -5.19
N LEU A 55 1.02 -15.97 -4.14
CA LEU A 55 1.43 -14.57 -4.10
C LEU A 55 2.95 -14.43 -4.30
N ALA A 56 3.74 -15.25 -3.61
CA ALA A 56 5.21 -15.22 -3.72
C ALA A 56 5.72 -15.57 -5.13
N ARG A 57 4.98 -16.39 -5.89
CA ARG A 57 5.32 -16.77 -7.27
C ARG A 57 4.69 -15.86 -8.33
N GLY A 58 3.89 -14.87 -7.92
CA GLY A 58 3.14 -14.02 -8.85
C GLY A 58 2.01 -14.76 -9.59
N GLN A 59 1.57 -15.90 -9.09
CA GLN A 59 0.41 -16.64 -9.62
C GLN A 59 -0.89 -15.98 -9.18
N GLU A 60 -0.88 -15.31 -8.02
CA GLU A 60 -1.92 -14.42 -7.56
C GLU A 60 -1.36 -13.01 -7.47
N ILE A 61 -2.14 -12.05 -7.91
CA ILE A 61 -1.84 -10.61 -7.80
C ILE A 61 -2.89 -10.01 -6.86
N PRO A 62 -2.47 -9.53 -5.68
CA PRO A 62 -3.41 -8.99 -4.72
C PRO A 62 -3.68 -7.51 -4.96
N CYS A 63 -4.87 -7.04 -4.60
CA CYS A 63 -5.10 -5.64 -4.30
C CYS A 63 -5.85 -5.52 -2.98
N PHE A 64 -5.77 -4.34 -2.32
CA PHE A 64 -6.54 -4.10 -1.09
C PHE A 64 -7.45 -2.88 -1.26
N ALA A 65 -8.75 -3.13 -1.20
CA ALA A 65 -9.81 -2.16 -1.43
C ALA A 65 -10.35 -1.62 -0.11
N LEU A 66 -9.82 -0.46 0.30
CA LEU A 66 -10.24 0.26 1.50
C LEU A 66 -10.98 1.56 1.13
N THR A 67 -10.40 2.39 0.29
CA THR A 67 -10.90 3.72 -0.06
C THR A 67 -12.19 3.67 -0.87
N SER A 68 -13.22 4.36 -0.39
CA SER A 68 -14.51 4.56 -1.07
C SER A 68 -14.66 6.02 -1.54
N PRO A 69 -15.64 6.38 -2.39
CA PRO A 69 -15.91 7.76 -2.76
C PRO A 69 -16.11 8.70 -1.56
N GLU A 70 -16.76 8.21 -0.52
CA GLU A 70 -17.12 8.96 0.69
C GLU A 70 -16.07 8.85 1.81
N ALA A 71 -15.20 7.84 1.76
CA ALA A 71 -14.25 7.53 2.83
C ALA A 71 -12.82 7.42 2.29
N GLY A 72 -12.03 8.48 2.46
CA GLY A 72 -10.61 8.54 2.13
C GLY A 72 -9.75 8.61 3.39
N SER A 73 -9.51 9.82 3.91
CA SER A 73 -8.71 10.02 5.14
C SER A 73 -9.40 9.44 6.38
N ASP A 74 -10.72 9.53 6.44
CA ASP A 74 -11.55 8.83 7.43
C ASP A 74 -11.87 7.42 6.95
N ALA A 75 -10.89 6.54 7.03
CA ALA A 75 -11.02 5.16 6.57
C ALA A 75 -12.00 4.32 7.42
N GLY A 76 -12.32 4.77 8.63
CA GLY A 76 -13.33 4.14 9.48
C GLY A 76 -14.78 4.39 9.03
N ALA A 77 -14.99 5.44 8.21
CA ALA A 77 -16.31 5.84 7.73
C ALA A 77 -16.75 5.13 6.42
N ILE A 78 -16.07 4.06 6.01
CA ILE A 78 -16.44 3.31 4.79
C ILE A 78 -17.93 2.95 4.80
N PRO A 79 -18.67 3.21 3.69
CA PRO A 79 -20.09 2.89 3.59
C PRO A 79 -20.36 1.45 3.13
N ASP A 80 -19.32 0.74 2.73
CA ASP A 80 -19.43 -0.61 2.17
C ASP A 80 -19.90 -1.61 3.23
N THR A 81 -20.78 -2.51 2.85
CA THR A 81 -21.50 -3.37 3.80
C THR A 81 -21.37 -4.85 3.47
N GLY A 82 -21.47 -5.66 4.50
CA GLY A 82 -21.68 -7.10 4.42
C GLY A 82 -22.77 -7.52 5.40
N VAL A 83 -23.61 -8.48 5.00
CA VAL A 83 -24.67 -9.04 5.84
C VAL A 83 -24.49 -10.55 5.90
N VAL A 84 -24.34 -11.10 7.09
CA VAL A 84 -24.22 -12.55 7.31
C VAL A 84 -25.56 -13.22 6.98
N CYS A 85 -25.54 -14.28 6.21
CA CYS A 85 -26.74 -15.02 5.82
C CYS A 85 -26.41 -16.44 5.34
N MET A 86 -27.41 -17.28 5.27
CA MET A 86 -27.33 -18.54 4.52
C MET A 86 -27.51 -18.27 3.02
N GLY A 87 -26.78 -18.99 2.18
CA GLY A 87 -26.90 -18.86 0.74
C GLY A 87 -26.32 -20.06 -0.01
N GLU A 88 -26.63 -20.12 -1.30
CA GLU A 88 -26.12 -21.18 -2.18
C GLU A 88 -24.71 -20.85 -2.69
N TRP A 89 -23.79 -21.79 -2.51
CA TRP A 89 -22.45 -21.73 -3.06
C TRP A 89 -22.07 -23.10 -3.63
N GLN A 90 -21.76 -23.13 -4.91
CA GLN A 90 -21.41 -24.37 -5.63
C GLN A 90 -22.43 -25.51 -5.42
N GLY A 91 -23.72 -25.17 -5.41
CA GLY A 91 -24.81 -26.13 -5.25
C GLY A 91 -25.07 -26.59 -3.82
N GLN A 92 -24.44 -25.97 -2.82
CA GLN A 92 -24.64 -26.27 -1.40
C GLN A 92 -25.11 -25.02 -0.65
N GLN A 93 -26.00 -25.24 0.34
CA GLN A 93 -26.36 -24.19 1.29
C GLN A 93 -25.26 -24.05 2.33
N VAL A 94 -24.63 -22.87 2.37
CA VAL A 94 -23.53 -22.57 3.28
C VAL A 94 -23.78 -21.25 4.03
N LEU A 95 -23.16 -21.13 5.19
CA LEU A 95 -23.08 -19.86 5.87
C LEU A 95 -22.12 -18.94 5.08
N GLY A 96 -22.57 -17.74 4.81
CA GLY A 96 -21.81 -16.78 4.05
C GLY A 96 -22.18 -15.34 4.39
N MET A 97 -21.87 -14.44 3.48
CA MET A 97 -22.20 -13.03 3.61
C MET A 97 -22.52 -12.44 2.24
N ARG A 98 -23.45 -11.49 2.22
CA ARG A 98 -23.78 -10.67 1.04
C ARG A 98 -23.07 -9.35 1.13
N LEU A 99 -22.22 -9.06 0.15
CA LEU A 99 -21.34 -7.91 0.12
C LEU A 99 -21.81 -6.88 -0.89
N THR A 100 -21.80 -5.61 -0.49
CA THR A 100 -22.01 -4.48 -1.39
C THR A 100 -20.92 -3.45 -1.16
N TRP A 101 -20.17 -3.09 -2.23
CA TRP A 101 -19.07 -2.14 -2.15
C TRP A 101 -18.95 -1.29 -3.41
N ASN A 102 -18.37 -0.08 -3.22
CA ASN A 102 -17.94 0.79 -4.29
C ASN A 102 -16.60 1.43 -3.92
N LYS A 103 -15.52 0.89 -4.44
CA LYS A 103 -14.15 1.30 -4.13
C LYS A 103 -13.50 2.00 -5.29
N ARG A 104 -12.62 2.98 -4.99
CA ARG A 104 -11.89 3.71 -6.03
C ARG A 104 -10.42 3.92 -5.67
N TYR A 105 -9.61 4.22 -6.68
CA TYR A 105 -8.16 4.42 -6.54
C TYR A 105 -7.43 3.22 -5.95
N ILE A 106 -7.89 2.02 -6.29
CA ILE A 106 -7.29 0.79 -5.78
C ILE A 106 -6.12 0.40 -6.66
N THR A 107 -4.92 0.49 -6.10
CA THR A 107 -3.69 0.07 -6.77
C THR A 107 -3.73 -1.43 -7.00
N LEU A 108 -3.36 -1.85 -8.20
CA LEU A 108 -3.40 -3.19 -8.76
C LEU A 108 -4.80 -3.73 -9.10
N ALA A 109 -5.91 -3.10 -8.73
CA ALA A 109 -7.24 -3.60 -9.07
C ALA A 109 -7.40 -4.01 -10.54
N PRO A 110 -6.88 -3.26 -11.54
CA PRO A 110 -7.06 -3.64 -12.94
C PRO A 110 -6.45 -4.97 -13.37
N ILE A 111 -5.51 -5.50 -12.58
CA ILE A 111 -4.80 -6.77 -12.87
C ILE A 111 -4.89 -7.77 -11.71
N ALA A 112 -5.64 -7.43 -10.66
CA ALA A 112 -5.73 -8.27 -9.47
C ALA A 112 -6.50 -9.57 -9.75
N THR A 113 -6.01 -10.66 -9.18
CA THR A 113 -6.70 -11.96 -9.16
C THR A 113 -7.43 -12.19 -7.84
N VAL A 114 -6.97 -11.51 -6.77
CA VAL A 114 -7.60 -11.56 -5.46
C VAL A 114 -7.75 -10.15 -4.88
N LEU A 115 -8.95 -9.86 -4.44
CA LEU A 115 -9.36 -8.60 -3.83
C LEU A 115 -9.40 -8.77 -2.31
N GLY A 116 -8.51 -8.11 -1.58
CA GLY A 116 -8.69 -7.84 -0.16
C GLY A 116 -9.71 -6.71 -0.01
N LEU A 117 -10.83 -6.97 0.63
CA LEU A 117 -11.93 -6.02 0.78
C LEU A 117 -12.18 -5.71 2.25
N ALA A 118 -12.26 -4.42 2.58
CA ALA A 118 -12.72 -3.94 3.88
C ALA A 118 -14.16 -3.40 3.78
N PHE A 119 -15.03 -3.83 4.69
CA PHE A 119 -16.45 -3.48 4.74
C PHE A 119 -16.96 -3.57 6.17
N LYS A 120 -18.11 -2.95 6.47
CA LYS A 120 -18.82 -3.11 7.74
C LYS A 120 -19.70 -4.35 7.67
N LEU A 121 -19.50 -5.29 8.58
CA LEU A 121 -20.26 -6.54 8.66
C LEU A 121 -21.34 -6.43 9.72
N SER A 122 -22.55 -6.88 9.38
CA SER A 122 -23.66 -7.08 10.31
C SER A 122 -24.16 -8.52 10.27
N ASP A 123 -24.71 -9.00 11.38
CA ASP A 123 -25.28 -10.33 11.56
C ASP A 123 -26.66 -10.23 12.20
N PRO A 124 -27.69 -9.76 11.46
CA PRO A 124 -29.03 -9.50 12.01
C PRO A 124 -29.70 -10.75 12.57
N ASP A 125 -29.41 -11.92 12.00
CA ASP A 125 -29.96 -13.20 12.43
C ASP A 125 -29.08 -13.91 13.49
N ARG A 126 -27.97 -13.28 13.90
CA ARG A 126 -27.01 -13.79 14.89
C ARG A 126 -26.48 -15.21 14.59
N LEU A 127 -26.26 -15.49 13.33
CA LEU A 127 -25.78 -16.78 12.85
C LEU A 127 -24.35 -17.09 13.32
N LEU A 128 -23.56 -16.05 13.67
CA LEU A 128 -22.24 -16.17 14.28
C LEU A 128 -22.30 -16.16 15.82
N GLY A 129 -23.49 -15.95 16.42
CA GLY A 129 -23.71 -16.05 17.86
C GLY A 129 -23.26 -14.83 18.69
N GLY A 130 -23.05 -13.66 18.03
CA GLY A 130 -22.57 -12.45 18.69
C GLY A 130 -23.53 -11.26 18.63
N GLU A 131 -22.97 -10.09 18.60
CA GLU A 131 -23.69 -8.82 18.39
C GLU A 131 -24.15 -8.70 16.93
N GLU A 132 -25.17 -7.90 16.69
CA GLU A 132 -25.68 -7.65 15.34
C GLU A 132 -24.69 -6.84 14.49
N GLU A 133 -24.13 -5.77 15.06
CA GLU A 133 -23.15 -4.92 14.40
C GLU A 133 -21.73 -5.36 14.76
N LEU A 134 -21.08 -6.10 13.85
CA LEU A 134 -19.74 -6.65 14.08
C LEU A 134 -18.62 -5.64 13.81
N GLY A 135 -18.87 -4.69 12.90
CA GLY A 135 -17.90 -3.66 12.54
C GLY A 135 -17.03 -4.02 11.33
N ILE A 136 -15.92 -3.28 11.17
CA ILE A 136 -15.05 -3.45 9.99
C ILE A 136 -14.44 -4.84 9.96
N THR A 137 -14.65 -5.51 8.84
CA THR A 137 -14.19 -6.87 8.56
C THR A 137 -13.38 -6.86 7.27
N CYS A 138 -12.38 -7.73 7.18
CA CYS A 138 -11.55 -7.91 5.99
C CYS A 138 -11.75 -9.31 5.40
N ALA A 139 -11.97 -9.39 4.10
CA ALA A 139 -12.12 -10.66 3.38
C ALA A 139 -11.26 -10.71 2.12
N LEU A 140 -10.95 -11.92 1.65
CA LEU A 140 -10.27 -12.17 0.38
C LEU A 140 -11.29 -12.69 -0.64
N ILE A 141 -11.54 -11.91 -1.68
CA ILE A 141 -12.52 -12.22 -2.72
C ILE A 141 -11.76 -12.47 -4.03
N PRO A 142 -11.82 -13.67 -4.62
CA PRO A 142 -11.33 -13.88 -5.98
C PRO A 142 -12.02 -12.92 -6.95
N THR A 143 -11.26 -12.24 -7.81
CA THR A 143 -11.86 -11.28 -8.76
C THR A 143 -12.73 -11.93 -9.82
N THR A 144 -12.63 -13.27 -9.95
CA THR A 144 -13.49 -14.08 -10.81
C THR A 144 -14.84 -14.42 -10.18
N THR A 145 -15.09 -14.03 -8.93
CA THR A 145 -16.39 -14.24 -8.26
C THR A 145 -17.48 -13.53 -9.06
N PRO A 146 -18.58 -14.22 -9.42
CA PRO A 146 -19.67 -13.62 -10.19
C PRO A 146 -20.20 -12.33 -9.56
N GLY A 147 -20.31 -11.28 -10.37
CA GLY A 147 -20.78 -9.95 -9.96
C GLY A 147 -19.67 -9.03 -9.42
N VAL A 148 -18.44 -9.48 -9.27
CA VAL A 148 -17.30 -8.60 -9.01
C VAL A 148 -16.95 -7.85 -10.30
N GLU A 149 -16.95 -6.53 -10.22
CA GLU A 149 -16.65 -5.66 -11.35
C GLU A 149 -15.36 -4.88 -11.10
N ILE A 150 -14.45 -4.91 -12.08
CA ILE A 150 -13.28 -4.05 -12.16
C ILE A 150 -13.57 -3.01 -13.22
N GLY A 151 -13.66 -1.75 -12.82
CA GLY A 151 -14.03 -0.68 -13.73
C GLY A 151 -12.85 -0.09 -14.51
N ARG A 152 -13.11 1.02 -15.17
CA ARG A 152 -12.12 1.70 -16.02
C ARG A 152 -10.93 2.17 -15.17
N ARG A 153 -9.72 1.88 -15.64
CA ARG A 153 -8.48 2.28 -15.02
C ARG A 153 -8.41 3.80 -14.79
N HIS A 154 -7.92 4.21 -13.63
CA HIS A 154 -7.57 5.59 -13.32
C HIS A 154 -6.17 5.94 -13.81
N PHE A 155 -5.91 7.22 -14.01
CA PHE A 155 -4.59 7.77 -14.34
C PHE A 155 -4.25 8.92 -13.36
N PRO A 156 -4.00 8.62 -12.06
CA PRO A 156 -3.67 9.65 -11.09
C PRO A 156 -2.42 10.44 -11.55
N LEU A 157 -2.53 11.77 -11.62
CA LEU A 157 -1.46 12.63 -12.14
C LEU A 157 -0.90 12.20 -13.52
N ASN A 158 -1.72 11.54 -14.32
CA ASN A 158 -1.34 10.96 -15.62
C ASN A 158 -0.19 9.93 -15.54
N VAL A 159 0.01 9.32 -14.37
CA VAL A 159 1.04 8.29 -14.17
C VAL A 159 0.50 6.91 -14.59
N PRO A 160 1.22 6.14 -15.42
CA PRO A 160 0.70 4.90 -16.00
C PRO A 160 0.88 3.67 -15.08
N PHE A 161 0.61 3.75 -13.78
CA PHE A 161 0.57 2.57 -12.93
C PHE A 161 -0.84 1.98 -12.85
N GLN A 162 -0.94 0.69 -12.47
CA GLN A 162 -2.21 -0.01 -12.37
C GLN A 162 -3.00 0.51 -11.18
N ASN A 163 -4.10 1.21 -11.45
CA ASN A 163 -4.98 1.77 -10.44
C ASN A 163 -6.39 1.86 -11.01
N GLY A 164 -7.40 1.46 -10.24
CA GLY A 164 -8.78 1.48 -10.74
C GLY A 164 -9.81 1.27 -9.64
N PRO A 165 -11.10 1.37 -10.00
CA PRO A 165 -12.19 1.08 -9.09
C PRO A 165 -12.49 -0.42 -9.06
N THR A 166 -13.21 -0.86 -8.03
CA THR A 166 -13.88 -2.16 -7.97
C THR A 166 -15.22 -2.00 -7.30
N GLN A 167 -16.20 -2.74 -7.79
CA GLN A 167 -17.57 -2.71 -7.32
C GLN A 167 -18.14 -4.12 -7.21
N GLY A 168 -19.11 -4.26 -6.34
CA GLY A 168 -19.96 -5.45 -6.21
C GLY A 168 -21.26 -5.05 -5.53
N LYS A 169 -22.35 -5.63 -5.98
CA LYS A 169 -23.68 -5.38 -5.40
C LYS A 169 -24.33 -6.70 -5.04
N ASP A 170 -24.61 -6.89 -3.77
CA ASP A 170 -25.30 -8.09 -3.24
C ASP A 170 -24.57 -9.40 -3.61
N ILE A 171 -23.24 -9.41 -3.56
CA ILE A 171 -22.42 -10.57 -3.92
C ILE A 171 -22.36 -11.54 -2.76
N PHE A 172 -22.85 -12.76 -2.96
CA PHE A 172 -22.74 -13.82 -1.95
C PHE A 172 -21.38 -14.49 -2.01
N VAL A 173 -20.73 -14.63 -0.85
CA VAL A 173 -19.49 -15.38 -0.66
C VAL A 173 -19.52 -16.16 0.64
N PRO A 174 -18.84 -17.32 0.73
CA PRO A 174 -18.72 -18.08 1.97
C PRO A 174 -18.10 -17.27 3.10
N ILE A 175 -18.51 -17.54 4.33
CA ILE A 175 -18.01 -16.83 5.51
C ILE A 175 -16.50 -17.04 5.73
N ASP A 176 -15.96 -18.18 5.29
CA ASP A 176 -14.53 -18.52 5.36
C ASP A 176 -13.64 -17.64 4.49
N TYR A 177 -14.23 -16.77 3.65
CA TYR A 177 -13.48 -15.73 2.92
C TYR A 177 -13.02 -14.59 3.83
N ILE A 178 -13.55 -14.48 5.05
CA ILE A 178 -13.02 -13.58 6.07
C ILE A 178 -11.58 -13.98 6.38
N ILE A 179 -10.66 -13.02 6.38
CA ILE A 179 -9.26 -13.28 6.74
C ILE A 179 -9.20 -13.75 8.20
N GLY A 180 -8.68 -14.93 8.42
CA GLY A 180 -8.64 -15.58 9.73
C GLY A 180 -9.93 -16.33 10.11
N GLY A 181 -10.88 -16.42 9.17
CA GLY A 181 -12.14 -17.13 9.34
C GLY A 181 -13.21 -16.37 10.15
N PRO A 182 -14.35 -17.00 10.44
CA PRO A 182 -15.51 -16.35 11.07
C PRO A 182 -15.22 -15.68 12.42
N THR A 183 -14.29 -16.23 13.20
CA THR A 183 -13.92 -15.69 14.52
C THR A 183 -13.23 -14.31 14.44
N MET A 184 -12.77 -13.93 13.26
CA MET A 184 -12.13 -12.64 13.00
C MET A 184 -13.08 -11.60 12.41
N ALA A 185 -14.38 -11.90 12.33
CA ALA A 185 -15.42 -10.94 11.99
C ALA A 185 -15.37 -9.73 12.94
N GLY A 186 -15.43 -8.51 12.40
CA GLY A 186 -15.33 -7.27 13.17
C GLY A 186 -13.91 -6.85 13.60
N GLN A 187 -12.89 -7.69 13.38
CA GLN A 187 -11.50 -7.39 13.78
C GLN A 187 -10.69 -6.68 12.68
N GLY A 188 -11.32 -6.34 11.57
CA GLY A 188 -10.64 -5.79 10.39
C GLY A 188 -9.92 -4.48 10.67
N TRP A 189 -10.48 -3.58 11.48
CA TRP A 189 -9.83 -2.32 11.81
C TRP A 189 -8.50 -2.53 12.56
N ARG A 190 -8.52 -3.41 13.55
CA ARG A 190 -7.30 -3.79 14.29
C ARG A 190 -6.25 -4.38 13.34
N MET A 191 -6.65 -5.33 12.48
CA MET A 191 -5.75 -5.92 11.49
C MET A 191 -5.09 -4.86 10.60
N LEU A 192 -5.87 -3.91 10.08
CA LEU A 192 -5.39 -2.84 9.23
C LEU A 192 -4.37 -1.94 9.95
N VAL A 193 -4.68 -1.54 11.18
CA VAL A 193 -3.78 -0.67 11.95
C VAL A 193 -2.46 -1.39 12.26
N GLU A 194 -2.51 -2.63 12.69
CA GLU A 194 -1.31 -3.40 13.07
C GLU A 194 -0.42 -3.71 11.85
N CYS A 195 -1.01 -4.17 10.73
CA CYS A 195 -0.23 -4.57 9.56
C CYS A 195 0.23 -3.38 8.70
N LEU A 196 -0.62 -2.38 8.49
CA LEU A 196 -0.29 -1.27 7.60
C LEU A 196 0.62 -0.21 8.25
N SER A 197 0.71 -0.17 9.58
CA SER A 197 1.57 0.79 10.28
C SER A 197 3.06 0.51 10.08
N VAL A 198 3.47 -0.75 10.03
CA VAL A 198 4.87 -1.16 9.80
C VAL A 198 5.33 -0.74 8.41
N GLY A 199 4.52 -1.00 7.37
CA GLY A 199 4.78 -0.57 6.00
C GLY A 199 4.96 0.95 5.87
N ARG A 200 4.25 1.75 6.67
CA ARG A 200 4.35 3.21 6.65
C ARG A 200 5.74 3.72 7.00
N GLY A 201 6.42 3.10 7.96
CA GLY A 201 7.79 3.48 8.38
C GLY A 201 8.88 3.00 7.41
N ILE A 202 8.62 1.98 6.63
CA ILE A 202 9.59 1.32 5.74
C ILE A 202 9.37 1.74 4.28
N THR A 203 8.20 1.46 3.72
CA THR A 203 7.99 1.54 2.26
C THR A 203 8.04 2.96 1.74
N LEU A 204 7.30 3.89 2.37
CA LEU A 204 7.24 5.28 1.92
C LEU A 204 8.55 6.04 2.11
N PRO A 205 9.24 5.97 3.28
CA PRO A 205 10.58 6.54 3.42
C PRO A 205 11.59 5.98 2.43
N SER A 206 11.56 4.67 2.19
CA SER A 206 12.48 4.02 1.24
C SER A 206 12.26 4.48 -0.18
N ASN A 207 10.98 4.56 -0.61
CA ASN A 207 10.63 5.05 -1.93
C ASN A 207 11.03 6.51 -2.13
N ALA A 208 10.72 7.38 -1.17
CA ALA A 208 11.10 8.79 -1.23
C ALA A 208 12.63 8.98 -1.25
N THR A 209 13.35 8.23 -0.41
CA THR A 209 14.82 8.28 -0.32
C THR A 209 15.48 7.79 -1.61
N GLY A 210 15.04 6.64 -2.14
CA GLY A 210 15.58 6.08 -3.38
C GLY A 210 15.37 6.99 -4.58
N GLY A 211 14.16 7.55 -4.72
CA GLY A 211 13.85 8.56 -5.74
C GLY A 211 14.72 9.80 -5.61
N LEU A 212 14.88 10.33 -4.39
CA LEU A 212 15.70 11.54 -4.18
C LEU A 212 17.20 11.30 -4.43
N LYS A 213 17.74 10.12 -4.13
CA LYS A 213 19.12 9.77 -4.50
C LYS A 213 19.35 9.89 -6.00
N SER A 214 18.42 9.40 -6.82
CA SER A 214 18.52 9.51 -8.28
C SER A 214 18.33 10.93 -8.77
N VAL A 215 17.41 11.67 -8.19
CA VAL A 215 17.22 13.10 -8.47
C VAL A 215 18.48 13.90 -8.14
N ALA A 216 19.11 13.67 -6.98
CA ALA A 216 20.35 14.33 -6.59
C ALA A 216 21.48 14.08 -7.61
N MET A 217 21.66 12.83 -8.06
CA MET A 217 22.65 12.46 -9.07
C MET A 217 22.35 13.11 -10.42
N ALA A 218 21.14 13.01 -10.91
CA ALA A 218 20.74 13.53 -12.22
C ALA A 218 20.84 15.05 -12.28
N THR A 219 20.34 15.75 -11.24
CA THR A 219 20.35 17.20 -11.15
C THR A 219 21.78 17.74 -11.01
N GLY A 220 22.61 17.06 -10.19
CA GLY A 220 24.02 17.41 -10.06
C GLY A 220 24.80 17.24 -11.37
N ALA A 221 24.59 16.14 -12.09
CA ALA A 221 25.19 15.91 -13.40
C ALA A 221 24.72 16.95 -14.43
N TYR A 222 23.42 17.23 -14.46
CA TYR A 222 22.87 18.27 -15.34
C TYR A 222 23.50 19.63 -15.04
N ALA A 223 23.54 20.09 -13.80
CA ALA A 223 24.10 21.35 -13.38
C ALA A 223 25.61 21.46 -13.72
N HIS A 224 26.33 20.34 -13.70
CA HIS A 224 27.72 20.26 -14.08
C HIS A 224 27.92 20.45 -15.60
N ILE A 225 27.09 19.81 -16.42
CA ILE A 225 27.22 19.79 -17.90
C ILE A 225 26.57 21.02 -18.54
N ARG A 226 25.40 21.43 -18.07
CA ARG A 226 24.67 22.57 -18.64
C ARG A 226 25.44 23.87 -18.45
N ARG A 227 25.61 24.63 -19.54
CA ARG A 227 26.31 25.90 -19.52
C ARG A 227 25.38 27.04 -19.89
N GLN A 228 25.48 28.12 -19.14
CA GLN A 228 24.94 29.46 -19.46
C GLN A 228 25.97 30.51 -19.10
N PHE A 229 25.98 31.63 -19.80
CA PHE A 229 26.98 32.68 -19.62
C PHE A 229 28.43 32.16 -19.70
N LYS A 230 28.66 31.12 -20.51
CA LYS A 230 29.96 30.45 -20.75
C LYS A 230 30.50 29.61 -19.56
N ILE A 231 29.77 29.52 -18.47
CA ILE A 231 30.13 28.67 -17.30
C ILE A 231 29.10 27.55 -17.06
N SER A 232 29.51 26.53 -16.32
CA SER A 232 28.56 25.53 -15.81
C SER A 232 27.57 26.21 -14.87
N ILE A 233 26.28 25.91 -14.99
CA ILE A 233 25.26 26.51 -14.12
C ILE A 233 25.46 26.08 -12.64
N GLY A 234 26.06 24.92 -12.38
CA GLY A 234 26.41 24.47 -11.04
C GLY A 234 27.46 25.33 -10.31
N LYS A 235 28.04 26.31 -10.99
CA LYS A 235 28.94 27.32 -10.39
C LYS A 235 28.25 28.65 -10.06
N MET A 236 26.95 28.71 -10.23
CA MET A 236 26.12 29.86 -9.90
C MET A 236 25.56 29.70 -8.49
N GLU A 237 25.74 30.70 -7.62
CA GLU A 237 25.28 30.65 -6.22
C GLU A 237 23.80 30.28 -6.10
N GLY A 238 22.95 30.83 -6.98
CA GLY A 238 21.52 30.51 -7.03
C GLY A 238 21.19 29.02 -7.38
N ILE A 239 22.17 28.29 -7.89
CA ILE A 239 22.05 26.83 -8.21
C ILE A 239 22.76 26.02 -7.15
N GLU A 240 23.87 26.49 -6.58
CA GLU A 240 24.61 25.77 -5.52
C GLU A 240 23.76 25.53 -4.27
N GLU A 241 22.98 26.52 -3.85
CA GLU A 241 22.13 26.42 -2.66
C GLU A 241 21.06 25.31 -2.79
N PRO A 242 20.20 25.26 -3.84
CA PRO A 242 19.25 24.17 -4.00
C PRO A 242 19.94 22.82 -4.23
N LEU A 243 21.10 22.75 -4.90
CA LEU A 243 21.86 21.49 -5.00
C LEU A 243 22.33 21.00 -3.63
N ALA A 244 22.80 21.88 -2.75
CA ALA A 244 23.18 21.55 -1.40
C ALA A 244 21.99 21.04 -0.58
N ARG A 245 20.81 21.66 -0.73
CA ARG A 245 19.58 21.17 -0.08
C ARG A 245 19.17 19.78 -0.57
N ILE A 246 19.21 19.54 -1.87
CA ILE A 246 18.89 18.23 -2.48
C ILE A 246 19.82 17.15 -1.92
N ALA A 247 21.14 17.39 -1.96
CA ALA A 247 22.15 16.45 -1.50
C ALA A 247 22.05 16.20 0.02
N GLY A 248 21.91 17.26 0.82
CA GLY A 248 21.75 17.18 2.26
C GLY A 248 20.47 16.43 2.67
N ASN A 249 19.35 16.70 1.99
CA ASN A 249 18.10 15.96 2.22
C ASN A 249 18.22 14.48 1.85
N ALA A 250 18.88 14.14 0.73
CA ALA A 250 19.11 12.75 0.35
C ALA A 250 19.91 11.99 1.43
N TYR A 251 20.94 12.62 1.98
CA TYR A 251 21.76 12.04 3.06
C TYR A 251 20.95 11.85 4.35
N VAL A 252 20.23 12.88 4.80
CA VAL A 252 19.43 12.81 6.04
C VAL A 252 18.30 11.80 5.94
N MET A 253 17.63 11.72 4.77
CA MET A 253 16.54 10.77 4.54
C MET A 253 17.07 9.33 4.54
N ASP A 254 18.24 9.08 3.97
CA ASP A 254 18.86 7.76 3.99
C ASP A 254 19.25 7.32 5.41
N ALA A 255 19.83 8.22 6.18
CA ALA A 255 20.17 7.98 7.58
C ALA A 255 18.90 7.68 8.42
N ALA A 256 17.84 8.44 8.22
CA ALA A 256 16.57 8.24 8.94
C ALA A 256 15.89 6.92 8.57
N ALA A 257 15.85 6.55 7.29
CA ALA A 257 15.34 5.26 6.84
C ALA A 257 16.16 4.10 7.40
N SER A 258 17.48 4.23 7.42
CA SER A 258 18.39 3.24 8.01
C SER A 258 18.18 3.08 9.51
N LEU A 259 17.97 4.16 10.25
CA LEU A 259 17.69 4.13 11.69
C LEU A 259 16.44 3.31 12.03
N ILE A 260 15.34 3.54 11.31
CA ILE A 260 14.10 2.76 11.51
C ILE A 260 14.34 1.27 11.22
N THR A 261 15.01 1.00 10.10
CA THR A 261 15.33 -0.38 9.71
C THR A 261 16.11 -1.09 10.81
N TYR A 262 17.12 -0.42 11.33
CA TYR A 262 17.95 -0.97 12.39
C TYR A 262 17.14 -1.23 13.67
N GLY A 263 16.27 -0.31 14.07
CA GLY A 263 15.36 -0.51 15.21
C GLY A 263 14.47 -1.74 15.03
N ILE A 264 13.85 -1.89 13.86
CA ILE A 264 13.00 -3.06 13.55
C ILE A 264 13.80 -4.36 13.55
N MET A 265 15.04 -4.34 13.03
CA MET A 265 15.94 -5.51 13.08
C MET A 265 16.30 -5.93 14.50
N LEU A 266 16.30 -5.00 15.44
CA LEU A 266 16.48 -5.28 16.86
C LEU A 266 15.20 -5.75 17.57
N GLY A 267 14.09 -5.89 16.84
CA GLY A 267 12.79 -6.31 17.38
C GLY A 267 11.91 -5.16 17.92
N GLU A 268 12.36 -3.91 17.77
CA GLU A 268 11.60 -2.75 18.20
C GLU A 268 10.38 -2.50 17.31
N LYS A 269 9.35 -1.88 17.87
CA LYS A 269 8.14 -1.45 17.15
C LYS A 269 8.02 0.09 17.17
N PRO A 270 8.84 0.82 16.41
CA PRO A 270 8.99 2.27 16.52
C PRO A 270 7.83 3.04 15.85
N ALA A 271 6.61 2.94 16.37
CA ALA A 271 5.41 3.53 15.76
C ALA A 271 5.53 5.06 15.61
N VAL A 272 5.94 5.78 16.66
CA VAL A 272 6.10 7.23 16.65
C VAL A 272 7.22 7.65 15.69
N LEU A 273 8.38 7.00 15.78
CA LEU A 273 9.51 7.29 14.90
C LEU A 273 9.17 7.01 13.43
N SER A 274 8.42 5.95 13.15
CA SER A 274 7.92 5.62 11.80
C SER A 274 7.05 6.74 11.22
N ALA A 275 6.17 7.31 12.02
CA ALA A 275 5.32 8.43 11.60
C ALA A 275 6.15 9.70 11.31
N ILE A 276 7.12 10.03 12.18
CA ILE A 276 8.02 11.17 12.03
C ILE A 276 8.85 11.01 10.75
N VAL A 277 9.49 9.88 10.57
CA VAL A 277 10.37 9.62 9.41
C VAL A 277 9.55 9.61 8.11
N LYS A 278 8.38 8.98 8.09
CA LYS A 278 7.47 9.05 6.93
C LYS A 278 7.18 10.48 6.54
N TYR A 279 6.76 11.31 7.49
CA TYR A 279 6.46 12.72 7.24
C TYR A 279 7.66 13.46 6.66
N HIS A 280 8.79 13.40 7.34
CA HIS A 280 9.98 14.13 6.92
C HIS A 280 10.55 13.65 5.59
N CYS A 281 10.62 12.35 5.34
CA CYS A 281 11.12 11.84 4.07
C CYS A 281 10.22 12.27 2.90
N THR A 282 8.91 12.17 3.03
CA THR A 282 8.01 12.56 1.94
C THR A 282 8.01 14.07 1.68
N HIS A 283 8.00 14.91 2.71
CA HIS A 283 8.02 16.37 2.54
C HIS A 283 9.36 16.90 2.05
N ARG A 284 10.48 16.39 2.59
CA ARG A 284 11.83 16.79 2.11
C ARG A 284 12.04 16.32 0.68
N GLY A 285 11.60 15.10 0.34
CA GLY A 285 11.64 14.59 -1.03
C GLY A 285 10.87 15.47 -1.99
N GLN A 286 9.64 15.85 -1.66
CA GLN A 286 8.81 16.75 -2.49
C GLN A 286 9.50 18.09 -2.74
N ARG A 287 10.00 18.75 -1.70
CA ARG A 287 10.69 20.06 -1.82
C ARG A 287 11.95 19.95 -2.68
N SER A 288 12.74 18.90 -2.48
CA SER A 288 13.95 18.68 -3.27
C SER A 288 13.67 18.37 -4.74
N ILE A 289 12.54 17.72 -5.05
CA ILE A 289 12.10 17.51 -6.43
C ILE A 289 11.71 18.83 -7.09
N ILE A 290 11.05 19.73 -6.37
CA ILE A 290 10.73 21.07 -6.84
C ILE A 290 12.03 21.85 -7.15
N ASP A 291 12.98 21.87 -6.20
CA ASP A 291 14.30 22.47 -6.44
C ASP A 291 14.98 21.88 -7.70
N ALA A 292 14.89 20.58 -7.91
CA ALA A 292 15.47 19.91 -9.08
C ALA A 292 14.76 20.30 -10.38
N MET A 293 13.44 20.44 -10.36
CA MET A 293 12.67 20.92 -11.50
C MET A 293 13.09 22.36 -11.88
N ASP A 294 13.21 23.24 -10.89
CA ASP A 294 13.65 24.61 -11.11
C ASP A 294 15.06 24.67 -11.73
N ILE A 295 16.00 23.83 -11.27
CA ILE A 295 17.36 23.76 -11.82
C ILE A 295 17.35 23.24 -13.27
N THR A 296 16.49 22.29 -13.58
CA THR A 296 16.45 21.65 -14.91
C THR A 296 15.57 22.37 -15.92
N GLY A 297 14.69 23.26 -15.45
CA GLY A 297 13.82 24.09 -16.30
C GLY A 297 12.46 23.42 -16.57
N GLY A 298 11.97 22.62 -15.64
CA GLY A 298 10.62 22.03 -15.71
C GLY A 298 10.56 20.53 -15.63
#